data_5abcf68f47ae28427145dcbd28386de4
#
_entry.id   5abcf68f47ae28427145dcbd28386de4
#
_cell.length_a   1.000
_cell.length_b   1.000
_cell.length_c   1.000
_cell.angle_alpha   90.00
_cell.angle_beta   90.00
_cell.angle_gamma   90.00
#
_symmetry.space_group_name_H-M   'P 1'
#
loop_
_entity.id
_entity.type
_entity.pdbx_description
1 polymer ?
#
loop_
_entity_poly.entity_id
_entity_poly.type
_entity_poly.pdbx_seq_one_letter_code
_entity_poly.pdbx_strand_id
1 'polypeptide(L)'
;MTSAELIQEAKKARERAYTPYSNFQVGAALLTKSGKIYHGCNIENAGYTPTNCAERTAFFRAVYDGEREFEKIAVVGGPKGEEADTLCAPCGVCRQVMMEFCDPETFQIILANGKDAYVELTLKELFPYGFGPLDLKKTEI
;
A
#
# COMPACT_ATOMS: atom_id res chain seq x y z
N MET A 1 2.30 -5.05 16.38
CA MET A 1 1.19 -4.20 15.90
C MET A 1 0.12 -5.06 15.27
N THR A 2 -1.12 -4.87 15.68
CA THR A 2 -2.26 -5.60 15.11
C THR A 2 -2.69 -5.02 13.78
N SER A 3 -3.42 -5.79 12.99
CA SER A 3 -3.98 -5.31 11.72
C SER A 3 -4.93 -4.13 11.93
N ALA A 4 -5.75 -4.18 13.00
CA ALA A 4 -6.65 -3.09 13.32
C ALA A 4 -5.89 -1.79 13.63
N GLU A 5 -4.79 -1.90 14.38
CA GLU A 5 -3.94 -0.75 14.68
C GLU A 5 -3.29 -0.18 13.41
N LEU A 6 -2.84 -1.04 12.52
CA LEU A 6 -2.23 -0.59 11.27
C LEU A 6 -3.26 0.11 10.37
N ILE A 7 -4.51 -0.36 10.36
CA ILE A 7 -5.60 0.32 9.65
C ILE A 7 -5.82 1.72 10.21
N GLN A 8 -5.76 1.89 11.53
CA GLN A 8 -5.89 3.22 12.12
C GLN A 8 -4.76 4.16 11.65
N GLU A 9 -3.55 3.64 11.51
CA GLU A 9 -2.44 4.42 10.98
C GLU A 9 -2.67 4.79 9.50
N ALA A 10 -3.23 3.88 8.72
CA ALA A 10 -3.60 4.17 7.34
C ALA A 10 -4.68 5.26 7.25
N LYS A 11 -5.64 5.24 8.16
CA LYS A 11 -6.68 6.28 8.22
C LYS A 11 -6.10 7.65 8.54
N LYS A 12 -5.09 7.72 9.40
CA LYS A 12 -4.39 8.98 9.68
C LYS A 12 -3.68 9.49 8.43
N ALA A 13 -3.03 8.60 7.70
CA ALA A 13 -2.33 8.97 6.47
C ALA A 13 -3.29 9.51 5.41
N ARG A 14 -4.48 8.92 5.32
CA ARG A 14 -5.51 9.33 4.36
C ARG A 14 -5.86 10.82 4.47
N GLU A 15 -5.84 11.37 5.68
CA GLU A 15 -6.17 12.77 5.92
C GLU A 15 -5.24 13.75 5.20
N ARG A 16 -4.07 13.28 4.79
CA ARG A 16 -3.07 14.11 4.12
C ARG A 16 -3.10 13.99 2.59
N ALA A 17 -4.03 13.22 2.05
CA ALA A 17 -4.13 13.00 0.61
C ALA A 17 -4.40 14.31 -0.14
N TYR A 18 -3.79 14.44 -1.33
CA TYR A 18 -3.99 15.57 -2.22
C TYR A 18 -4.80 15.07 -3.42
N THR A 19 -6.11 15.33 -3.43
CA THR A 19 -7.03 14.74 -4.41
C THR A 19 -8.00 15.76 -5.02
N PRO A 20 -7.47 16.84 -5.65
CA PRO A 20 -8.34 17.89 -6.20
C PRO A 20 -9.16 17.44 -7.41
N TYR A 21 -8.83 16.34 -8.03
CA TYR A 21 -9.50 15.84 -9.24
C TYR A 21 -10.55 14.79 -8.94
N SER A 22 -10.21 13.77 -8.16
CA SER A 22 -11.11 12.66 -7.88
C SER A 22 -11.96 12.84 -6.62
N ASN A 23 -11.49 13.61 -5.66
CA ASN A 23 -12.07 13.67 -4.31
C ASN A 23 -12.09 12.31 -3.61
N PHE A 24 -11.27 11.37 -4.06
CA PHE A 24 -11.16 10.05 -3.45
C PHE A 24 -9.81 9.93 -2.75
N GLN A 25 -9.86 9.88 -1.41
CA GLN A 25 -8.66 9.88 -0.58
C GLN A 25 -8.28 8.49 -0.14
N VAL A 26 -7.02 8.12 -0.35
CA VAL A 26 -6.47 6.83 0.05
C VAL A 26 -5.31 7.05 1.02
N GLY A 27 -5.26 6.21 2.04
CA GLY A 27 -4.14 6.20 2.98
C GLY A 27 -3.55 4.82 3.08
N ALA A 28 -2.26 4.76 3.32
CA ALA A 28 -1.54 3.51 3.51
C ALA A 28 -0.60 3.61 4.71
N ALA A 29 -0.44 2.50 5.39
CA ALA A 29 0.53 2.37 6.48
C ALA A 29 1.34 1.10 6.23
N LEU A 30 2.63 1.28 5.96
CA LEU A 30 3.56 0.20 5.65
C LEU A 30 4.39 -0.12 6.88
N LEU A 31 4.35 -1.37 7.31
CA LEU A 31 5.12 -1.83 8.46
C LEU A 31 6.37 -2.56 7.98
N THR A 32 7.54 -2.09 8.43
CA THR A 32 8.80 -2.76 8.17
C THR A 32 9.01 -3.91 9.16
N LYS A 33 9.90 -4.83 8.83
CA LYS A 33 10.26 -5.92 9.76
C LYS A 33 10.97 -5.39 11.01
N SER A 34 11.56 -4.21 10.93
CA SER A 34 12.20 -3.56 12.09
C SER A 34 11.18 -2.88 13.02
N GLY A 35 9.91 -2.83 12.64
CA GLY A 35 8.84 -2.25 13.45
C GLY A 35 8.51 -0.79 13.15
N LYS A 36 9.10 -0.20 12.12
CA LYS A 36 8.78 1.18 11.72
C LYS A 36 7.54 1.21 10.83
N ILE A 37 6.80 2.31 10.94
CA ILE A 37 5.61 2.54 10.13
C ILE A 37 5.87 3.72 9.19
N TYR A 38 5.60 3.52 7.90
CA TYR A 38 5.69 4.57 6.90
C TYR A 38 4.29 4.86 6.37
N HIS A 39 3.85 6.10 6.56
CA HIS A 39 2.56 6.56 6.09
C HIS A 39 2.67 7.03 4.64
N GLY A 40 1.63 6.75 3.86
CA GLY A 40 1.51 7.25 2.50
C GLY A 40 0.09 7.68 2.21
N CYS A 41 -0.07 8.59 1.27
CA CYS A 41 -1.37 9.03 0.79
C CYS A 41 -1.28 9.22 -0.71
N ASN A 42 -2.44 9.24 -1.39
CA ASN A 42 -2.41 9.50 -2.83
C ASN A 42 -2.24 10.99 -3.10
N ILE A 43 -1.47 11.28 -4.13
CA ILE A 43 -1.10 12.65 -4.53
C ILE A 43 -1.37 12.76 -6.02
N GLU A 44 -2.41 13.51 -6.38
CA GLU A 44 -2.87 13.62 -7.75
C GLU A 44 -2.16 14.72 -8.51
N ASN A 45 -2.21 14.63 -9.84
CA ASN A 45 -1.57 15.56 -10.73
C ASN A 45 -2.49 15.82 -11.92
N ALA A 46 -2.51 17.07 -12.39
CA ALA A 46 -3.29 17.45 -13.58
C ALA A 46 -2.92 16.64 -14.81
N GLY A 47 -1.68 16.16 -14.89
CA GLY A 47 -1.21 15.31 -15.98
C GLY A 47 -1.63 13.86 -15.89
N TYR A 48 -2.28 13.47 -14.83
CA TYR A 48 -2.74 12.11 -14.47
C TYR A 48 -1.60 11.11 -14.30
N THR A 49 -0.79 10.87 -15.31
CA THR A 49 0.31 9.90 -15.24
C THR A 49 1.24 10.08 -14.03
N PRO A 50 1.62 11.31 -13.62
CA PRO A 50 2.43 11.48 -12.41
C PRO A 50 1.70 11.25 -11.10
N THR A 51 0.37 11.06 -11.14
CA THR A 51 -0.41 10.75 -9.93
C THR A 51 0.20 9.52 -9.24
N ASN A 52 0.42 9.64 -7.92
CA ASN A 52 1.01 8.56 -7.15
C ASN A 52 0.04 8.03 -6.12
N CYS A 53 -0.06 6.70 -6.06
CA CYS A 53 -0.95 6.03 -5.11
C CYS A 53 -0.36 6.06 -3.69
N ALA A 54 -1.22 5.92 -2.68
CA ALA A 54 -0.81 5.93 -1.28
C ALA A 54 0.23 4.86 -0.99
N GLU A 55 0.06 3.66 -1.52
CA GLU A 55 0.97 2.54 -1.30
C GLU A 55 2.37 2.86 -1.80
N ARG A 56 2.48 3.43 -3.02
CA ARG A 56 3.78 3.80 -3.57
C ARG A 56 4.44 4.92 -2.78
N THR A 57 3.66 5.89 -2.32
CA THR A 57 4.18 6.96 -1.47
C THR A 57 4.83 6.38 -0.21
N ALA A 58 4.17 5.40 0.43
CA ALA A 58 4.70 4.75 1.62
C ALA A 58 5.99 3.97 1.31
N PHE A 59 5.98 3.16 0.25
CA PHE A 59 7.15 2.38 -0.14
C PHE A 59 8.34 3.26 -0.49
N PHE A 60 8.11 4.32 -1.27
CA PHE A 60 9.20 5.19 -1.71
C PHE A 60 9.84 5.93 -0.54
N ARG A 61 9.02 6.35 0.44
CA ARG A 61 9.55 6.95 1.67
C ARG A 61 10.42 5.96 2.46
N ALA A 62 9.95 4.73 2.60
CA ALA A 62 10.68 3.70 3.32
C ALA A 62 11.99 3.33 2.61
N VAL A 63 11.94 3.17 1.31
CA VAL A 63 13.12 2.84 0.50
C VAL A 63 14.14 3.98 0.55
N TYR A 64 13.67 5.23 0.52
CA TYR A 64 14.53 6.40 0.67
C TYR A 64 15.28 6.37 2.01
N ASP A 65 14.62 5.91 3.07
CA ASP A 65 15.22 5.80 4.40
C ASP A 65 16.15 4.58 4.55
N GLY A 66 16.26 3.76 3.52
CA GLY A 66 17.14 2.59 3.54
C GLY A 66 16.46 1.28 3.93
N GLU A 67 15.13 1.28 4.14
CA GLU A 67 14.40 0.06 4.48
C GLU A 67 14.26 -0.84 3.25
N ARG A 68 14.44 -2.15 3.45
CA ARG A 68 14.37 -3.15 2.38
C ARG A 68 13.57 -4.38 2.76
N GLU A 69 13.17 -4.50 4.02
CA GLU A 69 12.43 -5.68 4.51
C GLU A 69 11.10 -5.23 5.10
N PHE A 70 10.01 -5.74 4.54
CA PHE A 70 8.67 -5.30 4.86
C PHE A 70 7.80 -6.46 5.32
N GLU A 71 6.93 -6.20 6.28
CA GLU A 71 6.06 -7.21 6.85
C GLU A 71 4.65 -7.17 6.27
N LYS A 72 4.03 -5.99 6.28
CA LYS A 72 2.65 -5.83 5.81
C LYS A 72 2.31 -4.37 5.54
N ILE A 73 1.22 -4.16 4.81
CA ILE A 73 0.69 -2.83 4.51
C ILE A 73 -0.81 -2.82 4.73
N ALA A 74 -1.32 -1.75 5.34
CA ALA A 74 -2.77 -1.51 5.43
C ALA A 74 -3.14 -0.41 4.46
N VAL A 75 -4.28 -0.56 3.78
CA VAL A 75 -4.78 0.41 2.80
C VAL A 75 -6.24 0.70 3.10
N VAL A 76 -6.58 1.97 3.13
CA VAL A 76 -7.96 2.44 3.30
C VAL A 76 -8.25 3.52 2.27
N GLY A 77 -9.49 3.56 1.77
CA GLY A 77 -9.86 4.56 0.78
C GLY A 77 -11.34 4.87 0.80
N GLY A 78 -11.68 6.06 0.35
CA GLY A 78 -13.06 6.50 0.25
C GLY A 78 -13.15 7.97 -0.16
N PRO A 79 -14.36 8.42 -0.56
CA PRO A 79 -14.57 9.81 -0.91
C PRO A 79 -14.19 10.75 0.24
N LYS A 80 -13.69 11.94 -0.10
CA LYS A 80 -13.31 12.95 0.88
C LYS A 80 -14.50 13.28 1.78
N GLY A 81 -14.26 13.29 3.09
CA GLY A 81 -15.30 13.60 4.08
C GLY A 81 -16.19 12.42 4.47
N GLU A 82 -16.01 11.26 3.85
CA GLU A 82 -16.74 10.04 4.18
C GLU A 82 -15.84 9.01 4.83
N GLU A 83 -16.43 8.02 5.48
CA GLU A 83 -15.67 6.93 6.09
C GLU A 83 -14.99 6.08 5.01
N ALA A 84 -13.78 5.60 5.32
CA ALA A 84 -13.01 4.78 4.40
C ALA A 84 -13.30 3.30 4.65
N ASP A 85 -14.57 2.90 4.52
CA ASP A 85 -15.03 1.56 4.87
C ASP A 85 -15.22 0.64 3.67
N THR A 86 -15.07 1.15 2.45
CA THR A 86 -15.20 0.35 1.23
C THR A 86 -13.86 -0.28 0.89
N LEU A 87 -13.90 -1.51 0.43
CA LEU A 87 -12.68 -2.21 0.02
C LEU A 87 -11.96 -1.41 -1.08
N CYS A 88 -10.70 -1.10 -0.83
CA CYS A 88 -9.86 -0.35 -1.76
C CYS A 88 -8.55 -1.12 -1.97
N ALA A 89 -8.54 -2.03 -2.93
CA ALA A 89 -7.38 -2.84 -3.21
C ALA A 89 -6.30 -2.03 -3.96
N PRO A 90 -5.02 -2.37 -3.79
CA PRO A 90 -3.94 -1.68 -4.51
C PRO A 90 -4.03 -1.91 -6.01
N CYS A 91 -3.74 -0.87 -6.79
CA CYS A 91 -3.74 -0.98 -8.25
C CYS A 91 -2.57 -1.86 -8.72
N GLY A 92 -2.60 -2.23 -10.01
CA GLY A 92 -1.57 -3.09 -10.58
C GLY A 92 -0.16 -2.51 -10.49
N VAL A 93 -0.01 -1.21 -10.65
CA VAL A 93 1.30 -0.55 -10.54
C VAL A 93 1.84 -0.67 -9.11
N CYS A 94 0.99 -0.49 -8.10
CA CYS A 94 1.40 -0.66 -6.71
C CYS A 94 1.76 -2.11 -6.41
N ARG A 95 1.01 -3.06 -6.96
CA ARG A 95 1.34 -4.50 -6.79
C ARG A 95 2.69 -4.82 -7.39
N GLN A 96 3.02 -4.22 -8.53
CA GLN A 96 4.32 -4.39 -9.17
C GLN A 96 5.45 -3.83 -8.29
N VAL A 97 5.23 -2.67 -7.68
CA VAL A 97 6.21 -2.09 -6.74
C VAL A 97 6.41 -3.03 -5.54
N MET A 98 5.34 -3.60 -5.03
CA MET A 98 5.43 -4.57 -3.92
C MET A 98 6.25 -5.80 -4.32
N MET A 99 6.11 -6.28 -5.56
CA MET A 99 6.88 -7.42 -6.06
C MET A 99 8.38 -7.16 -6.06
N GLU A 100 8.80 -5.91 -6.22
CA GLU A 100 10.21 -5.56 -6.20
C GLU A 100 10.82 -5.74 -4.81
N PHE A 101 10.07 -5.40 -3.76
CA PHE A 101 10.62 -5.27 -2.41
C PHE A 101 10.14 -6.34 -1.43
N CYS A 102 9.13 -7.12 -1.76
CA CYS A 102 8.48 -8.02 -0.81
C CYS A 102 8.48 -9.46 -1.31
N ASP A 103 8.51 -10.40 -0.36
CA ASP A 103 8.28 -11.81 -0.65
C ASP A 103 6.77 -12.01 -0.82
N PRO A 104 6.28 -12.39 -2.02
CA PRO A 104 4.85 -12.53 -2.26
C PRO A 104 4.18 -13.62 -1.42
N GLU A 105 4.94 -14.58 -0.91
CA GLU A 105 4.39 -15.66 -0.08
C GLU A 105 4.05 -15.19 1.34
N THR A 106 4.75 -14.17 1.84
CA THR A 106 4.66 -13.77 3.25
C THR A 106 4.15 -12.35 3.47
N PHE A 107 4.35 -11.46 2.50
CA PHE A 107 3.92 -10.07 2.65
C PHE A 107 2.41 -9.98 2.64
N GLN A 108 1.84 -9.33 3.67
CA GLN A 108 0.39 -9.24 3.82
C GLN A 108 -0.13 -7.87 3.48
N ILE A 109 -1.27 -7.84 2.82
CA ILE A 109 -2.00 -6.63 2.46
C ILE A 109 -3.32 -6.66 3.22
N ILE A 110 -3.54 -5.64 4.05
CA ILE A 110 -4.70 -5.53 4.92
C ILE A 110 -5.60 -4.43 4.36
N LEU A 111 -6.81 -4.79 4.01
CA LEU A 111 -7.76 -3.88 3.38
C LEU A 111 -8.98 -3.70 4.28
N ALA A 112 -9.31 -2.46 4.61
CA ALA A 112 -10.55 -2.18 5.33
C ALA A 112 -11.73 -2.62 4.47
N ASN A 113 -12.72 -3.26 5.08
CA ASN A 113 -13.88 -3.81 4.37
C ASN A 113 -15.09 -3.78 5.30
N GLY A 114 -15.66 -2.60 5.48
CA GLY A 114 -16.76 -2.37 6.40
C GLY A 114 -16.27 -1.73 7.70
N LYS A 115 -17.24 -1.32 8.52
CA LYS A 115 -16.93 -0.70 9.80
C LYS A 115 -16.27 -1.72 10.73
N ASP A 116 -15.06 -1.40 11.18
CA ASP A 116 -14.26 -2.24 12.08
C ASP A 116 -13.97 -3.64 11.51
N ALA A 117 -14.09 -3.80 10.19
CA ALA A 117 -13.81 -5.07 9.51
C ALA A 117 -12.69 -4.89 8.49
N TYR A 118 -11.97 -5.96 8.23
CA TYR A 118 -10.88 -5.96 7.25
C TYR A 118 -10.65 -7.36 6.70
N VAL A 119 -9.98 -7.43 5.55
CA VAL A 119 -9.48 -8.68 4.98
C VAL A 119 -7.96 -8.64 4.92
N GLU A 120 -7.34 -9.78 5.05
CA GLU A 120 -5.89 -9.94 4.95
C GLU A 120 -5.59 -10.91 3.83
N LEU A 121 -4.72 -10.50 2.91
CA LEU A 121 -4.35 -11.29 1.74
C LEU A 121 -2.83 -11.23 1.57
N THR A 122 -2.25 -12.31 1.08
CA THR A 122 -0.83 -12.24 0.68
C THR A 122 -0.72 -11.54 -0.66
N LEU A 123 0.47 -11.02 -0.94
CA LEU A 123 0.73 -10.41 -2.25
C LEU A 123 0.52 -11.45 -3.38
N LYS A 124 0.89 -12.71 -3.13
CA LYS A 124 0.68 -13.78 -4.10
C LYS A 124 -0.80 -13.94 -4.46
N GLU A 125 -1.69 -13.84 -3.47
CA GLU A 125 -3.14 -13.94 -3.71
C GLU A 125 -3.66 -12.77 -4.54
N LEU A 126 -3.11 -11.56 -4.30
CA LEU A 126 -3.53 -10.35 -5.03
C LEU A 126 -2.82 -10.16 -6.37
N PHE A 127 -1.71 -10.86 -6.60
CA PHE A 127 -0.92 -10.70 -7.81
C PHE A 127 -0.41 -12.07 -8.29
N PRO A 128 -1.34 -12.98 -8.66
CA PRO A 128 -0.95 -14.30 -9.14
C PRO A 128 -0.12 -14.20 -10.41
N TYR A 129 0.91 -15.04 -10.51
CA TYR A 129 1.85 -15.04 -11.65
C TYR A 129 2.56 -13.68 -11.83
N GLY A 130 2.76 -12.93 -10.74
CA GLY A 130 3.41 -11.64 -10.80
C GLY A 130 4.86 -11.73 -11.26
N PHE A 131 5.27 -10.80 -12.12
CA PHE A 131 6.65 -10.69 -12.54
C PHE A 131 7.45 -9.94 -11.48
N GLY A 132 8.64 -10.44 -11.14
CA GLY A 132 9.45 -9.80 -10.10
C GLY A 132 10.94 -10.05 -10.30
N PRO A 133 11.77 -9.59 -9.35
CA PRO A 133 13.23 -9.67 -9.47
C PRO A 133 13.77 -11.09 -9.68
N LEU A 134 13.12 -12.09 -9.10
CA LEU A 134 13.55 -13.47 -9.25
C LEU A 134 13.44 -13.96 -10.69
N ASP A 135 12.52 -13.41 -11.47
CA ASP A 135 12.36 -13.77 -12.88
C ASP A 135 13.55 -13.32 -13.71
N LEU A 136 14.20 -12.24 -13.30
CA LEU A 136 15.41 -11.74 -13.96
C LEU A 136 16.67 -12.36 -13.37
N LYS A 137 16.73 -12.50 -12.05
CA LYS A 137 17.95 -12.96 -11.35
C LYS A 137 18.25 -14.44 -11.56
N LYS A 138 17.25 -15.26 -11.83
CA LYS A 138 17.49 -16.67 -12.06
C LYS A 138 18.38 -16.96 -13.26
N THR A 139 18.63 -15.98 -14.10
CA THR A 139 19.55 -16.10 -15.24
C THR A 139 20.98 -15.66 -14.89
N GLU A 140 21.19 -15.13 -13.71
CA GLU A 140 22.51 -14.68 -13.24
C GLU A 140 23.30 -15.80 -12.57
N ILE A 141 22.69 -16.92 -12.37
CA ILE A 141 23.25 -18.00 -11.57
C ILE A 141 24.04 -18.98 -12.45
#